data_041f20d355d50b46fd71f7b19cc4ebee
#
_entry.id   041f20d355d50b46fd71f7b19cc4ebee
#
_cell.length_a   1.000
_cell.length_b   1.000
_cell.length_c   1.000
_cell.angle_alpha   90.00
_cell.angle_beta   90.00
_cell.angle_gamma   90.00
#
_symmetry.space_group_name_H-M   'P 1'
#
loop_
_entity.id
_entity.type
_entity.pdbx_description
1 polymer ?
#
loop_
_entity_poly.entity_id
_entity_poly.type
_entity_poly.pdbx_seq_one_letter_code
_entity_poly.pdbx_strand_id
1 'polypeptide(L)'
;NISKYSLPLIFIGAAFLFFTRAKLINNIGRVIFGFGGIFYALKMMSTAMGPMRDMAWFQNILVHIDDSAWVGVGVGTLLTVLIQSSAATIAILQNLYADAALNLNGALPVLFGDNIGTAITTAALAMVGSNIAAKRVAASHVLFNVIGTIICLIALVPYTAFVSYLETTFGLNPKMTIATAHGTFNILNTVLQFPFIWL
;
A
#
# COMPACT_ATOMS: atom_id res chain seq x y z
N ASN A 1 18.64 -3.81 -7.20
CA ASN A 1 17.67 -4.74 -6.62
C ASN A 1 18.05 -5.02 -5.16
N ILE A 2 17.59 -4.16 -4.24
CA ILE A 2 17.97 -4.21 -2.80
C ILE A 2 17.55 -5.55 -2.17
N SER A 3 16.45 -6.15 -2.63
CA SER A 3 15.98 -7.46 -2.14
C SER A 3 17.02 -8.58 -2.27
N LYS A 4 17.99 -8.44 -3.18
CA LYS A 4 19.10 -9.39 -3.33
C LYS A 4 20.05 -9.38 -2.12
N TYR A 5 20.12 -8.23 -1.44
CA TYR A 5 20.99 -8.03 -0.28
C TYR A 5 20.26 -8.18 1.08
N SER A 6 19.00 -8.60 1.06
CA SER A 6 18.18 -8.71 2.27
C SER A 6 18.79 -9.65 3.32
N LEU A 7 19.24 -10.84 2.92
CA LEU A 7 19.89 -11.79 3.84
C LEU A 7 21.23 -11.28 4.41
N PRO A 8 22.17 -10.75 3.60
CA PRO A 8 23.35 -10.06 4.13
C PRO A 8 23.03 -8.94 5.13
N LEU A 9 22.01 -8.11 4.85
CA LEU A 9 21.61 -7.05 5.78
C LEU A 9 21.07 -7.60 7.09
N ILE A 10 20.24 -8.64 7.05
CA ILE A 10 19.75 -9.34 8.25
C ILE A 10 20.93 -9.87 9.07
N PHE A 11 21.88 -10.53 8.40
CA PHE A 11 23.05 -11.10 9.07
C PHE A 11 23.91 -10.02 9.74
N ILE A 12 24.23 -8.94 9.04
CA ILE A 12 25.03 -7.83 9.57
C ILE A 12 24.30 -7.17 10.74
N GLY A 13 22.99 -6.90 10.59
CA GLY A 13 22.16 -6.33 11.64
C GLY A 13 22.11 -7.21 12.88
N ALA A 14 21.93 -8.52 12.71
CA ALA A 14 21.97 -9.50 13.79
C ALA A 14 23.33 -9.53 14.48
N ALA A 15 24.43 -9.53 13.72
CA ALA A 15 25.78 -9.50 14.28
C ALA A 15 25.99 -8.27 15.17
N PHE A 16 25.54 -7.08 14.75
CA PHE A 16 25.61 -5.87 15.58
C PHE A 16 24.73 -5.97 16.84
N LEU A 17 23.58 -6.62 16.75
CA LEU A 17 22.70 -6.82 17.91
C LEU A 17 23.29 -7.75 18.95
N PHE A 18 23.90 -8.86 18.54
CA PHE A 18 24.36 -9.91 19.45
C PHE A 18 25.81 -9.70 19.95
N PHE A 19 26.68 -9.12 19.13
CA PHE A 19 28.09 -9.02 19.46
C PHE A 19 28.56 -7.66 19.96
N THR A 20 27.67 -6.63 19.98
CA THR A 20 28.05 -5.29 20.37
C THR A 20 27.27 -4.79 21.59
N ARG A 21 28.00 -4.30 22.61
CA ARG A 21 27.41 -3.66 23.81
C ARG A 21 27.23 -2.14 23.66
N ALA A 22 27.88 -1.53 22.66
CA ALA A 22 27.80 -0.10 22.43
C ALA A 22 26.38 0.27 21.92
N LYS A 23 25.67 1.11 22.68
CA LYS A 23 24.28 1.49 22.45
C LYS A 23 24.04 2.01 21.01
N LEU A 24 24.97 2.83 20.48
CA LEU A 24 24.86 3.36 19.11
C LEU A 24 24.89 2.25 18.06
N ILE A 25 25.89 1.34 18.17
CA ILE A 25 26.06 0.26 17.18
C ILE A 25 24.90 -0.74 17.28
N ASN A 26 24.41 -1.02 18.47
CA ASN A 26 23.24 -1.85 18.68
C ASN A 26 21.98 -1.24 18.02
N ASN A 27 21.75 0.07 18.17
CA ASN A 27 20.64 0.76 17.51
C ASN A 27 20.77 0.75 15.98
N ILE A 28 21.96 0.95 15.44
CA ILE A 28 22.24 0.81 14.00
C ILE A 28 21.93 -0.62 13.55
N GLY A 29 22.35 -1.62 14.33
CA GLY A 29 22.07 -3.02 14.09
C GLY A 29 20.57 -3.31 13.99
N ARG A 30 19.74 -2.72 14.86
CA ARG A 30 18.26 -2.82 14.81
C ARG A 30 17.69 -2.28 13.50
N VAL A 31 18.16 -1.12 13.06
CA VAL A 31 17.72 -0.50 11.81
C VAL A 31 18.08 -1.37 10.61
N ILE A 32 19.34 -1.84 10.53
CA ILE A 32 19.82 -2.68 9.42
C ILE A 32 19.06 -4.01 9.40
N PHE A 33 18.88 -4.64 10.57
CA PHE A 33 18.14 -5.90 10.71
C PHE A 33 16.68 -5.75 10.27
N GLY A 34 15.99 -4.72 10.75
CA GLY A 34 14.60 -4.43 10.38
C GLY A 34 14.46 -4.14 8.88
N PHE A 35 15.37 -3.34 8.32
CA PHE A 35 15.39 -3.03 6.90
C PHE A 35 15.59 -4.28 6.03
N GLY A 36 16.59 -5.11 6.40
CA GLY A 36 16.82 -6.40 5.75
C GLY A 36 15.61 -7.33 5.83
N GLY A 37 14.96 -7.38 7.02
CA GLY A 37 13.75 -8.17 7.27
C GLY A 37 12.58 -7.77 6.38
N ILE A 38 12.33 -6.46 6.22
CA ILE A 38 11.29 -5.93 5.32
C ILE A 38 11.53 -6.40 3.87
N PHE A 39 12.74 -6.23 3.33
CA PHE A 39 13.03 -6.64 1.95
C PHE A 39 12.99 -8.16 1.77
N TYR A 40 13.35 -8.92 2.79
CA TYR A 40 13.23 -10.37 2.75
C TYR A 40 11.76 -10.81 2.73
N ALA A 41 10.94 -10.24 3.59
CA ALA A 41 9.50 -10.49 3.63
C ALA A 41 8.81 -10.13 2.29
N LEU A 42 9.13 -8.97 1.71
CA LEU A 42 8.63 -8.57 0.38
C LEU A 42 9.05 -9.57 -0.72
N LYS A 43 10.26 -10.09 -0.67
CA LYS A 43 10.72 -11.12 -1.61
C LYS A 43 9.94 -12.42 -1.43
N MET A 44 9.76 -12.89 -0.20
CA MET A 44 8.98 -14.09 0.08
C MET A 44 7.52 -13.95 -0.37
N MET A 45 6.90 -12.81 -0.11
CA MET A 45 5.55 -12.50 -0.56
C MET A 45 5.45 -12.56 -2.09
N SER A 46 6.38 -11.91 -2.81
CA SER A 46 6.42 -11.97 -4.28
C SER A 46 6.55 -13.40 -4.80
N THR A 47 7.36 -14.25 -4.14
CA THR A 47 7.52 -15.67 -4.52
C THR A 47 6.25 -16.47 -4.24
N ALA A 48 5.59 -16.24 -3.11
CA ALA A 48 4.36 -16.94 -2.73
C ALA A 48 3.17 -16.57 -3.64
N MET A 49 3.16 -15.37 -4.22
CA MET A 49 2.12 -14.95 -5.15
C MET A 49 2.20 -15.59 -6.54
N GLY A 50 3.38 -16.11 -6.94
CA GLY A 50 3.54 -16.74 -8.24
C GLY A 50 2.48 -17.82 -8.53
N PRO A 51 2.36 -18.86 -7.70
CA PRO A 51 1.38 -19.93 -7.90
C PRO A 51 -0.09 -19.45 -7.82
N MET A 52 -0.38 -18.38 -7.08
CA MET A 52 -1.75 -17.86 -6.93
C MET A 52 -2.31 -17.34 -8.25
N ARG A 53 -1.46 -16.81 -9.14
CA ARG A 53 -1.91 -16.26 -10.44
C ARG A 53 -2.54 -17.31 -11.35
N ASP A 54 -2.10 -18.57 -11.22
CA ASP A 54 -2.59 -19.66 -12.03
C ASP A 54 -3.89 -20.28 -11.47
N MET A 55 -4.33 -19.82 -10.30
CA MET A 55 -5.55 -20.31 -9.67
C MET A 55 -6.79 -19.64 -10.31
N ALA A 56 -7.75 -20.45 -10.75
CA ALA A 56 -8.95 -19.97 -11.45
C ALA A 56 -9.77 -18.95 -10.63
N TRP A 57 -9.91 -19.15 -9.32
CA TRP A 57 -10.61 -18.21 -8.44
C TRP A 57 -9.91 -16.84 -8.39
N PHE A 58 -8.58 -16.83 -8.40
CA PHE A 58 -7.80 -15.60 -8.37
C PHE A 58 -7.92 -14.83 -9.69
N GLN A 59 -7.81 -15.54 -10.82
CA GLN A 59 -8.02 -14.94 -12.14
C GLN A 59 -9.44 -14.37 -12.29
N ASN A 60 -10.45 -15.06 -11.80
CA ASN A 60 -11.82 -14.54 -11.78
C ASN A 60 -11.95 -13.23 -10.98
N ILE A 61 -11.30 -13.12 -9.82
CA ILE A 61 -11.27 -11.87 -9.05
C ILE A 61 -10.62 -10.74 -9.86
N LEU A 62 -9.48 -11.00 -10.52
CA LEU A 62 -8.78 -9.99 -11.32
C LEU A 62 -9.63 -9.49 -12.49
N VAL A 63 -10.33 -10.40 -13.19
CA VAL A 63 -11.27 -10.01 -14.27
C VAL A 63 -12.37 -9.09 -13.72
N HIS A 64 -12.98 -9.43 -12.59
CA HIS A 64 -14.02 -8.59 -11.99
C HIS A 64 -13.50 -7.23 -11.49
N ILE A 65 -12.24 -7.15 -11.08
CA ILE A 65 -11.58 -5.88 -10.75
C ILE A 65 -11.45 -5.00 -11.99
N ASP A 66 -11.05 -5.56 -13.12
CA ASP A 66 -10.92 -4.81 -14.39
C ASP A 66 -12.26 -4.36 -14.94
N ASP A 67 -13.33 -5.13 -14.71
CA ASP A 67 -14.70 -4.81 -15.16
C ASP A 67 -15.38 -3.75 -14.27
N SER A 68 -15.00 -3.62 -13.00
CA SER A 68 -15.68 -2.73 -12.07
C SER A 68 -14.74 -2.11 -11.05
N ALA A 69 -14.59 -0.79 -11.13
CA ALA A 69 -13.79 -0.03 -10.16
C ALA A 69 -14.28 -0.19 -8.70
N TRP A 70 -15.58 -0.37 -8.48
CA TRP A 70 -16.14 -0.60 -7.16
C TRP A 70 -15.71 -1.95 -6.57
N VAL A 71 -15.60 -2.97 -7.41
CA VAL A 71 -15.06 -4.27 -7.00
C VAL A 71 -13.60 -4.11 -6.60
N GLY A 72 -12.81 -3.37 -7.38
CA GLY A 72 -11.42 -3.04 -7.06
C GLY A 72 -11.29 -2.37 -5.69
N VAL A 73 -12.10 -1.34 -5.41
CA VAL A 73 -12.12 -0.68 -4.08
C VAL A 73 -12.48 -1.67 -2.97
N GLY A 74 -13.51 -2.49 -3.18
CA GLY A 74 -13.93 -3.50 -2.21
C GLY A 74 -12.82 -4.50 -1.89
N VAL A 75 -12.15 -5.02 -2.92
CA VAL A 75 -11.04 -5.97 -2.79
C VAL A 75 -9.85 -5.31 -2.06
N GLY A 76 -9.44 -4.10 -2.45
CA GLY A 76 -8.35 -3.38 -1.79
C GLY A 76 -8.66 -3.12 -0.30
N THR A 77 -9.88 -2.68 0.00
CA THR A 77 -10.34 -2.46 1.39
C THR A 77 -10.28 -3.76 2.18
N LEU A 78 -10.85 -4.84 1.66
CA LEU A 78 -10.90 -6.14 2.34
C LEU A 78 -9.49 -6.71 2.58
N LEU A 79 -8.63 -6.69 1.56
CA LEU A 79 -7.26 -7.16 1.70
C LEU A 79 -6.51 -6.41 2.80
N THR A 80 -6.63 -5.09 2.84
CA THR A 80 -5.93 -4.28 3.84
C THR A 80 -6.47 -4.48 5.24
N VAL A 81 -7.78 -4.61 5.39
CA VAL A 81 -8.41 -4.96 6.69
C VAL A 81 -7.94 -6.33 7.19
N LEU A 82 -7.84 -7.32 6.30
CA LEU A 82 -7.40 -8.68 6.66
C LEU A 82 -5.91 -8.75 6.98
N ILE A 83 -5.08 -8.13 6.13
CA ILE A 83 -3.61 -8.14 6.29
C ILE A 83 -3.16 -7.16 7.38
N GLN A 84 -3.95 -6.11 7.65
CA GLN A 84 -3.64 -5.00 8.57
C GLN A 84 -2.33 -4.26 8.22
N SER A 85 -1.99 -4.24 6.93
CA SER A 85 -0.78 -3.60 6.42
C SER A 85 -0.98 -3.10 5.01
N SER A 86 -1.16 -1.79 4.84
CA SER A 86 -1.23 -1.13 3.53
C SER A 86 0.04 -1.35 2.71
N ALA A 87 1.20 -1.33 3.36
CA ALA A 87 2.46 -1.61 2.66
C ALA A 87 2.50 -3.00 2.03
N ALA A 88 1.91 -4.01 2.70
CA ALA A 88 1.81 -5.37 2.15
C ALA A 88 0.80 -5.41 1.00
N THR A 89 -0.36 -4.79 1.13
CA THR A 89 -1.36 -4.68 0.05
C THR A 89 -0.79 -3.98 -1.18
N ILE A 90 -0.11 -2.84 -1.00
CA ILE A 90 0.56 -2.13 -2.08
C ILE A 90 1.65 -2.98 -2.73
N ALA A 91 2.42 -3.75 -1.97
CA ALA A 91 3.44 -4.64 -2.54
C ALA A 91 2.82 -5.80 -3.35
N ILE A 92 1.66 -6.32 -2.94
CA ILE A 92 0.87 -7.26 -3.73
C ILE A 92 0.46 -6.61 -5.06
N LEU A 93 -0.12 -5.42 -4.98
CA LEU A 93 -0.57 -4.66 -6.14
C LEU A 93 0.56 -4.33 -7.12
N GLN A 94 1.73 -3.94 -6.58
CA GLN A 94 2.95 -3.72 -7.37
C GLN A 94 3.38 -4.97 -8.15
N ASN A 95 3.26 -6.15 -7.55
CA ASN A 95 3.59 -7.40 -8.22
C ASN A 95 2.55 -7.74 -9.30
N LEU A 96 1.25 -7.60 -9.01
CA LEU A 96 0.19 -7.86 -9.99
C LEU A 96 0.31 -6.95 -11.21
N TYR A 97 0.58 -5.66 -11.01
CA TYR A 97 0.80 -4.71 -12.09
C TYR A 97 2.09 -5.01 -12.86
N ALA A 98 3.20 -5.30 -12.16
CA ALA A 98 4.49 -5.61 -12.79
C ALA A 98 4.46 -6.88 -13.65
N ASP A 99 3.60 -7.82 -13.31
CA ASP A 99 3.43 -9.08 -14.00
C ASP A 99 2.30 -9.05 -15.04
N ALA A 100 1.77 -7.85 -15.32
CA ALA A 100 0.65 -7.61 -16.23
C ALA A 100 -0.62 -8.45 -15.93
N ALA A 101 -0.76 -8.91 -14.69
CA ALA A 101 -1.95 -9.62 -14.22
C ALA A 101 -3.12 -8.67 -13.95
N LEU A 102 -2.84 -7.38 -13.77
CA LEU A 102 -3.81 -6.31 -13.58
C LEU A 102 -3.34 -5.07 -14.34
N ASN A 103 -4.23 -4.42 -15.06
CA ASN A 103 -3.93 -3.17 -15.73
C ASN A 103 -4.02 -1.97 -14.77
N LEU A 104 -3.61 -0.77 -15.22
CA LEU A 104 -3.61 0.42 -14.38
C LEU A 104 -5.03 0.84 -13.94
N ASN A 105 -6.04 0.66 -14.81
CA ASN A 105 -7.43 0.99 -14.49
C ASN A 105 -7.99 0.09 -13.38
N GLY A 106 -7.60 -1.17 -13.32
CA GLY A 106 -7.95 -2.07 -12.22
C GLY A 106 -7.10 -1.84 -10.97
N ALA A 107 -5.81 -1.55 -11.14
CA ALA A 107 -4.89 -1.35 -10.03
C ALA A 107 -5.22 -0.11 -9.18
N LEU A 108 -5.60 1.01 -9.80
CA LEU A 108 -5.91 2.25 -9.09
C LEU A 108 -7.10 2.13 -8.13
N PRO A 109 -8.24 1.54 -8.50
CA PRO A 109 -9.33 1.30 -7.55
C PRO A 109 -8.95 0.44 -6.35
N VAL A 110 -8.12 -0.61 -6.55
CA VAL A 110 -7.60 -1.43 -5.44
C VAL A 110 -6.74 -0.58 -4.50
N LEU A 111 -5.91 0.30 -5.05
CA LEU A 111 -5.10 1.25 -4.28
C LEU A 111 -5.97 2.22 -3.47
N PHE A 112 -7.06 2.72 -4.03
CA PHE A 112 -8.00 3.59 -3.31
C PHE A 112 -8.67 2.84 -2.16
N GLY A 113 -9.05 1.59 -2.38
CA GLY A 113 -9.60 0.70 -1.35
C GLY A 113 -8.63 0.41 -0.22
N ASP A 114 -7.33 0.25 -0.51
CA ASP A 114 -6.27 0.07 0.48
C ASP A 114 -6.26 1.22 1.51
N ASN A 115 -6.41 2.45 1.05
CA ASN A 115 -6.46 3.62 1.94
C ASN A 115 -7.70 3.61 2.85
N ILE A 116 -8.86 3.19 2.35
CA ILE A 116 -10.07 3.00 3.17
C ILE A 116 -9.84 1.89 4.21
N GLY A 117 -9.28 0.75 3.80
CA GLY A 117 -8.99 -0.38 4.69
C GLY A 117 -8.06 0.01 5.84
N THR A 118 -7.03 0.81 5.55
CA THR A 118 -6.11 1.37 6.56
C THR A 118 -6.83 2.27 7.56
N ALA A 119 -7.71 3.14 7.07
CA ALA A 119 -8.48 4.03 7.92
C ALA A 119 -9.47 3.28 8.81
N ILE A 120 -10.16 2.25 8.27
CA ILE A 120 -11.10 1.40 9.02
C ILE A 120 -10.40 0.65 10.14
N THR A 121 -9.24 0.04 9.89
CA THR A 121 -8.48 -0.69 10.92
C THR A 121 -8.03 0.25 12.04
N THR A 122 -7.55 1.44 11.71
CA THR A 122 -7.18 2.47 12.68
C THR A 122 -8.39 2.93 13.50
N ALA A 123 -9.54 3.14 12.85
CA ALA A 123 -10.78 3.54 13.53
C ALA A 123 -11.30 2.44 14.46
N ALA A 124 -11.26 1.18 14.04
CA ALA A 124 -11.65 0.05 14.87
C ALA A 124 -10.84 -0.02 16.17
N LEU A 125 -9.51 0.18 16.07
CA LEU A 125 -8.64 0.25 17.26
C LEU A 125 -8.96 1.45 18.15
N ALA A 126 -9.24 2.62 17.58
CA ALA A 126 -9.60 3.83 18.32
C ALA A 126 -10.97 3.72 19.00
N MET A 127 -11.87 2.87 18.53
CA MET A 127 -13.20 2.65 19.17
C MET A 127 -13.08 1.90 20.49
N VAL A 128 -12.03 1.11 20.70
CA VAL A 128 -11.82 0.31 21.91
C VAL A 128 -11.01 1.12 22.92
N GLY A 129 -11.63 1.54 24.02
CA GLY A 129 -10.93 2.13 25.17
C GLY A 129 -10.44 3.57 25.00
N SER A 130 -10.67 4.22 23.84
CA SER A 130 -10.21 5.59 23.58
C SER A 130 -11.19 6.67 24.02
N ASN A 131 -10.68 7.87 24.26
CA ASN A 131 -11.49 9.03 24.57
C ASN A 131 -12.24 9.56 23.32
N ILE A 132 -13.19 10.49 23.52
CA ILE A 132 -14.04 11.04 22.47
C ILE A 132 -13.19 11.77 21.40
N ALA A 133 -12.11 12.46 21.78
CA ALA A 133 -11.25 13.16 20.83
C ALA A 133 -10.56 12.18 19.86
N ALA A 134 -10.04 11.06 20.36
CA ALA A 134 -9.44 10.01 19.52
C ALA A 134 -10.47 9.39 18.57
N LYS A 135 -11.70 9.15 19.02
CA LYS A 135 -12.79 8.65 18.17
C LYS A 135 -13.15 9.61 17.04
N ARG A 136 -13.19 10.91 17.33
CA ARG A 136 -13.43 11.96 16.31
C ARG A 136 -12.32 11.99 15.26
N VAL A 137 -11.05 11.93 15.68
CA VAL A 137 -9.91 11.87 14.75
C VAL A 137 -9.99 10.62 13.87
N ALA A 138 -10.31 9.48 14.46
CA ALA A 138 -10.44 8.22 13.71
C ALA A 138 -11.60 8.29 12.69
N ALA A 139 -12.75 8.83 13.08
CA ALA A 139 -13.88 9.05 12.17
C ALA A 139 -13.53 10.02 11.04
N SER A 140 -12.84 11.12 11.33
CA SER A 140 -12.36 12.07 10.33
C SER A 140 -11.38 11.40 9.35
N HIS A 141 -10.50 10.52 9.83
CA HIS A 141 -9.56 9.77 8.99
C HIS A 141 -10.30 8.84 8.02
N VAL A 142 -11.34 8.13 8.48
CA VAL A 142 -12.18 7.30 7.59
C VAL A 142 -12.89 8.16 6.55
N LEU A 143 -13.54 9.23 6.98
CA LEU A 143 -14.25 10.16 6.07
C LEU A 143 -13.31 10.74 5.02
N PHE A 144 -12.12 11.18 5.43
CA PHE A 144 -11.09 11.70 4.53
C PHE A 144 -10.74 10.69 3.42
N ASN A 145 -10.51 9.43 3.75
CA ASN A 145 -10.18 8.41 2.76
C ASN A 145 -11.37 8.00 1.89
N VAL A 146 -12.57 7.92 2.45
CA VAL A 146 -13.81 7.62 1.69
C VAL A 146 -14.11 8.75 0.70
N ILE A 147 -14.08 10.00 1.13
CA ILE A 147 -14.31 11.17 0.26
C ILE A 147 -13.25 11.21 -0.85
N GLY A 148 -11.97 11.03 -0.51
CA GLY A 148 -10.89 11.01 -1.48
C GLY A 148 -11.03 9.88 -2.49
N THR A 149 -11.43 8.69 -2.05
CA THR A 149 -11.71 7.56 -2.95
C THR A 149 -12.86 7.88 -3.91
N ILE A 150 -13.97 8.46 -3.42
CA ILE A 150 -15.11 8.85 -4.28
C ILE A 150 -14.67 9.88 -5.31
N ILE A 151 -13.93 10.92 -4.91
CA ILE A 151 -13.42 11.94 -5.83
C ILE A 151 -12.52 11.29 -6.90
N CYS A 152 -11.59 10.43 -6.52
CA CYS A 152 -10.69 9.77 -7.45
C CYS A 152 -11.38 8.72 -8.33
N LEU A 153 -12.45 8.08 -7.86
CA LEU A 153 -13.28 7.21 -8.72
C LEU A 153 -14.04 8.00 -9.78
N ILE A 154 -14.60 9.17 -9.42
CA ILE A 154 -15.25 10.06 -10.40
C ILE A 154 -14.21 10.55 -11.41
N ALA A 155 -12.99 10.83 -10.96
CA ALA A 155 -11.88 11.28 -11.78
C ALA A 155 -10.96 10.12 -12.25
N LEU A 156 -11.44 8.86 -12.28
CA LEU A 156 -10.58 7.70 -12.55
C LEU A 156 -9.88 7.82 -13.91
N VAL A 157 -10.60 8.19 -14.95
CA VAL A 157 -10.03 8.32 -16.30
C VAL A 157 -8.92 9.37 -16.36
N PRO A 158 -9.13 10.64 -15.96
CA PRO A 158 -8.05 11.63 -15.96
C PRO A 158 -6.93 11.28 -14.97
N TYR A 159 -7.23 10.63 -13.85
CA TYR A 159 -6.20 10.20 -12.90
C TYR A 159 -5.33 9.08 -13.47
N THR A 160 -5.92 8.09 -14.15
CA THR A 160 -5.16 7.05 -14.85
C THR A 160 -4.25 7.66 -15.93
N ALA A 161 -4.79 8.60 -16.73
CA ALA A 161 -4.00 9.31 -17.74
C ALA A 161 -2.82 10.08 -17.12
N PHE A 162 -3.03 10.72 -15.98
CA PHE A 162 -1.99 11.41 -15.23
C PHE A 162 -0.89 10.46 -14.74
N VAL A 163 -1.27 9.34 -14.12
CA VAL A 163 -0.29 8.34 -13.65
C VAL A 163 0.49 7.73 -14.82
N SER A 164 -0.18 7.42 -15.93
CA SER A 164 0.44 6.92 -17.16
C SER A 164 1.40 7.93 -17.78
N TYR A 165 1.05 9.23 -17.75
CA TYR A 165 1.94 10.31 -18.15
C TYR A 165 3.21 10.37 -17.27
N LEU A 166 3.07 10.23 -15.95
CA LEU A 166 4.23 10.16 -15.05
C LEU A 166 5.10 8.93 -15.33
N GLU A 167 4.47 7.77 -15.55
CA GLU A 167 5.16 6.52 -15.87
C GLU A 167 6.03 6.69 -17.11
N THR A 168 5.47 7.24 -18.20
CA THR A 168 6.18 7.41 -19.48
C THR A 168 7.23 8.52 -19.42
N THR A 169 6.90 9.67 -18.80
CA THR A 169 7.79 10.84 -18.76
C THR A 169 9.02 10.59 -17.90
N PHE A 170 8.87 9.91 -16.78
CA PHE A 170 9.97 9.62 -15.85
C PHE A 170 10.57 8.22 -16.02
N GLY A 171 10.11 7.43 -16.99
CA GLY A 171 10.59 6.07 -17.21
C GLY A 171 10.43 5.18 -15.97
N LEU A 172 9.30 5.31 -15.27
CA LEU A 172 9.05 4.54 -14.05
C LEU A 172 8.89 3.07 -14.38
N ASN A 173 9.49 2.20 -13.57
CA ASN A 173 9.17 0.79 -13.65
C ASN A 173 7.77 0.52 -13.02
N PRO A 174 7.09 -0.58 -13.35
CA PRO A 174 5.72 -0.84 -12.92
C PRO A 174 5.52 -0.73 -11.39
N LYS A 175 6.48 -1.16 -10.58
CA LYS A 175 6.39 -1.06 -9.12
C LYS A 175 6.48 0.39 -8.64
N MET A 176 7.32 1.20 -9.28
CA MET A 176 7.40 2.63 -9.00
C MET A 176 6.16 3.37 -9.48
N THR A 177 5.54 2.94 -10.57
CA THR A 177 4.26 3.51 -11.05
C THR A 177 3.19 3.40 -9.99
N ILE A 178 2.99 2.23 -9.40
CA ILE A 178 2.02 2.03 -8.31
C ILE A 178 2.40 2.84 -7.06
N ALA A 179 3.70 2.88 -6.69
CA ALA A 179 4.15 3.69 -5.55
C ALA A 179 3.91 5.20 -5.78
N THR A 180 4.16 5.69 -7.00
CA THR A 180 3.91 7.08 -7.40
C THR A 180 2.40 7.38 -7.41
N ALA A 181 1.59 6.47 -7.93
CA ALA A 181 0.14 6.59 -7.87
C ALA A 181 -0.37 6.69 -6.42
N HIS A 182 0.15 5.84 -5.51
CA HIS A 182 -0.22 5.91 -4.10
C HIS A 182 0.19 7.25 -3.45
N GLY A 183 1.42 7.70 -3.71
CA GLY A 183 1.90 9.00 -3.21
C GLY A 183 1.09 10.19 -3.75
N THR A 184 0.84 10.22 -5.05
CA THR A 184 0.07 11.30 -5.69
C THR A 184 -1.39 11.30 -5.25
N PHE A 185 -2.02 10.14 -5.06
CA PHE A 185 -3.37 10.03 -4.48
C PHE A 185 -3.44 10.73 -3.12
N ASN A 186 -2.52 10.40 -2.20
CA ASN A 186 -2.51 10.99 -0.86
C ASN A 186 -2.24 12.50 -0.88
N ILE A 187 -1.33 12.96 -1.73
CA ILE A 187 -1.02 14.39 -1.89
C ILE A 187 -2.23 15.14 -2.44
N LEU A 188 -2.82 14.67 -3.54
CA LEU A 188 -3.99 15.29 -4.16
C LEU A 188 -5.18 15.29 -3.20
N ASN A 189 -5.43 14.19 -2.52
CA ASN A 189 -6.50 14.08 -1.53
C ASN A 189 -6.32 15.10 -0.40
N THR A 190 -5.09 15.26 0.09
CA THR A 190 -4.77 16.24 1.13
C THR A 190 -4.99 17.67 0.62
N VAL A 191 -4.46 18.00 -0.56
CA VAL A 191 -4.60 19.35 -1.14
C VAL A 191 -6.06 19.71 -1.39
N LEU A 192 -6.86 18.76 -1.89
CA LEU A 192 -8.29 18.99 -2.17
C LEU A 192 -9.12 19.14 -0.90
N GLN A 193 -8.84 18.40 0.15
CA GLN A 193 -9.64 18.41 1.38
C GLN A 193 -9.14 19.42 2.42
N PHE A 194 -7.86 19.85 2.36
CA PHE A 194 -7.29 20.80 3.32
C PHE A 194 -8.10 22.09 3.49
N PRO A 195 -8.64 22.75 2.43
CA PRO A 195 -9.45 23.94 2.59
C PRO A 195 -10.75 23.75 3.37
N PHE A 196 -11.22 22.50 3.51
CA PHE A 196 -12.49 22.17 4.16
C PHE A 196 -12.32 21.71 5.62
N ILE A 197 -11.10 21.75 6.16
CA ILE A 197 -10.83 21.37 7.56
C ILE A 197 -11.60 22.23 8.58
N TRP A 198 -11.98 23.46 8.18
CA TRP A 198 -12.68 24.41 9.03
C TRP A 198 -14.22 24.27 9.02
N LEU A 199 -14.75 23.37 8.20
CA LEU A 199 -16.17 23.02 8.13
C LEU A 199 -16.50 21.86 9.06
#